data_f2617cdb7c8a59ade198e198212b9415
#
_entry.id   f2617cdb7c8a59ade198e198212b9415
#
_cell.length_a   1.000
_cell.length_b   1.000
_cell.length_c   1.000
_cell.angle_alpha   90.00
_cell.angle_beta   90.00
_cell.angle_gamma   90.00
#
_symmetry.space_group_name_H-M   'P 1'
#
loop_
_entity.id
_entity.type
_entity.pdbx_description
1 polymer ?
#
loop_
_entity_poly.entity_id
_entity_poly.type
_entity_poly.pdbx_seq_one_letter_code
_entity_poly.pdbx_strand_id
1 'polypeptide(L)'
;MGPAEVRRSMATRTRFWLGLLALASLTHCAGNPTALTHDAALAPGEGVVLLRVVGNASEPWSQLELAPDTGGTPQTVFAADFAENSSGVFVGKLPAGRYRPVQMKAALQTGNLVTTLEVPLEARLGRFAVEAGRVTNLGTVVYQEYGAMVKMHIKNAVVRSPAPAPSAALLHSQFPAVAAAVEGKPELGWDDPVRAPSPQLVQVLRDGRGQVRGLNGASLAQGGAVWAGARLGALLVRESVRAPWRRIDTGALHEIMAVAPLPQDRILAGGEEGLVVLSQDRGRSWTRLSVVAPERIVVFVGGTASGAVVLVAQGADDLQVWMASDPRSAWRQIGQIATARDRREGVVPGTPAGDDVVRWRTLQHPDFVALTDARLVIYSDERKLSTFDFASQRWDSVETPFVAHHTLAMPDGHLFAMPPVGASMFGSSDWGHSWQKLDYFTFASAPAFASDTTGYLAARPYGTTEIWRMMKTTDGAKTWNEQSELAFMPRKVIVDPASHALLALSVQGETFLSGDDGKSWQAAN
;
A
#
# COMPACT_ATOMS: atom_id res chain seq x y z
N MET A 1 27.37 62.53 22.89
CA MET A 1 26.60 62.07 24.05
C MET A 1 26.29 60.59 23.81
N GLY A 2 27.01 59.72 24.25
CA GLY A 2 27.62 59.21 25.46
C GLY A 2 26.98 57.83 25.70
N PRO A 3 27.78 56.76 25.83
CA PRO A 3 27.31 55.38 25.88
C PRO A 3 27.23 54.87 27.33
N ALA A 4 26.51 53.84 27.60
CA ALA A 4 26.62 53.05 28.83
C ALA A 4 26.21 51.57 28.46
N GLU A 5 27.15 50.79 28.45
CA GLU A 5 27.89 49.96 29.42
C GLU A 5 27.14 48.65 29.79
N VAL A 6 27.79 47.62 29.37
CA VAL A 6 27.67 46.19 29.67
C VAL A 6 28.02 45.96 31.15
N ARG A 7 27.25 45.11 31.82
CA ARG A 7 27.77 44.37 32.99
C ARG A 7 27.48 42.87 32.88
N ARG A 8 28.55 42.12 32.68
CA ARG A 8 28.67 40.70 33.01
C ARG A 8 28.75 40.54 34.53
N SER A 9 28.13 39.51 35.08
CA SER A 9 28.51 39.00 36.39
C SER A 9 28.67 37.49 36.32
N MET A 10 29.87 37.08 36.70
CA MET A 10 30.35 35.69 36.82
C MET A 10 29.86 35.03 38.11
N ALA A 11 29.62 33.75 37.99
CA ALA A 11 29.99 32.65 38.86
C ALA A 11 29.71 32.69 40.37
N THR A 12 29.02 31.65 40.84
CA THR A 12 29.54 30.97 42.05
C THR A 12 29.16 29.47 41.99
N ARG A 13 30.20 28.64 41.97
CA ARG A 13 30.15 27.20 42.20
C ARG A 13 29.91 26.95 43.68
N THR A 14 28.96 26.10 44.02
CA THR A 14 28.97 25.47 45.34
C THR A 14 28.79 23.95 45.14
N ARG A 15 29.88 23.24 45.42
CA ARG A 15 29.89 21.76 45.57
C ARG A 15 29.26 21.42 46.91
N PHE A 16 28.29 20.50 46.89
CA PHE A 16 27.93 19.72 48.06
C PHE A 16 28.07 18.22 47.74
N TRP A 17 29.04 17.63 48.40
CA TRP A 17 29.20 16.19 48.59
C TRP A 17 28.44 15.79 49.84
N LEU A 18 27.65 14.73 49.75
CA LEU A 18 27.24 13.78 50.82
C LEU A 18 26.12 12.93 50.20
N GLY A 19 26.21 11.67 50.10
CA GLY A 19 26.31 10.57 50.97
C GLY A 19 25.81 9.36 50.25
N LEU A 20 26.63 8.35 50.15
CA LEU A 20 26.27 6.97 49.78
C LEU A 20 25.12 6.46 50.64
N LEU A 21 24.04 6.03 49.99
CA LEU A 21 23.22 4.95 50.49
C LEU A 21 22.79 4.12 49.27
N ALA A 22 23.48 2.99 49.08
CA ALA A 22 23.11 1.94 48.16
C ALA A 22 21.83 1.28 48.66
N LEU A 23 20.70 1.69 48.12
CA LEU A 23 19.52 0.86 48.01
C LEU A 23 19.55 0.26 46.60
N ALA A 24 20.00 -0.97 46.52
CA ALA A 24 19.76 -1.83 45.38
C ALA A 24 18.23 -2.10 45.32
N SER A 25 17.49 -1.12 44.83
CA SER A 25 16.18 -1.43 44.27
C SER A 25 16.45 -2.15 42.95
N LEU A 26 16.27 -3.44 42.96
CA LEU A 26 16.00 -4.27 41.80
C LEU A 26 14.69 -3.75 41.17
N THR A 27 14.74 -2.57 40.57
CA THR A 27 13.81 -2.26 39.52
C THR A 27 14.13 -3.24 38.41
N HIS A 28 13.31 -4.26 38.27
CA HIS A 28 13.14 -4.92 37.00
C HIS A 28 12.92 -3.76 36.00
N CYS A 29 13.93 -3.42 35.24
CA CYS A 29 13.75 -2.73 33.98
C CYS A 29 12.84 -3.67 33.19
N ALA A 30 11.53 -3.40 33.19
CA ALA A 30 10.68 -3.86 32.12
C ALA A 30 11.37 -3.35 30.87
N GLY A 31 12.05 -4.24 30.15
CA GLY A 31 12.76 -3.87 28.93
C GLY A 31 11.77 -3.17 28.04
N ASN A 32 12.15 -2.01 27.50
CA ASN A 32 11.32 -1.36 26.51
C ASN A 32 10.97 -2.38 25.43
N PRO A 33 9.69 -2.46 25.04
CA PRO A 33 9.27 -3.40 24.01
C PRO A 33 10.02 -3.05 22.72
N THR A 34 10.89 -3.95 22.29
CA THR A 34 11.61 -3.80 21.03
C THR A 34 10.87 -4.55 19.92
N ALA A 35 10.84 -4.00 18.73
CA ALA A 35 10.34 -4.69 17.56
C ALA A 35 11.15 -5.97 17.35
N LEU A 36 10.50 -7.04 16.88
CA LEU A 36 11.17 -8.30 16.60
C LEU A 36 12.16 -8.07 15.43
N THR A 37 13.43 -8.37 15.64
CA THR A 37 14.47 -8.24 14.60
C THR A 37 14.60 -9.54 13.80
N HIS A 38 15.20 -9.46 12.60
CA HIS A 38 15.38 -10.63 11.74
C HIS A 38 16.15 -11.78 12.41
N ASP A 39 17.11 -11.45 13.23
CA ASP A 39 17.98 -12.37 13.99
C ASP A 39 17.45 -12.70 15.40
N ALA A 40 16.23 -12.23 15.74
CA ALA A 40 15.63 -12.50 17.03
C ALA A 40 15.48 -14.00 17.27
N ALA A 41 15.81 -14.45 18.50
CA ALA A 41 15.58 -15.79 18.97
C ALA A 41 14.57 -15.81 20.12
N LEU A 42 13.92 -16.94 20.34
CA LEU A 42 13.04 -17.15 21.50
C LEU A 42 13.89 -17.49 22.72
N ALA A 43 13.67 -16.76 23.82
CA ALA A 43 14.21 -17.14 25.10
C ALA A 43 13.43 -18.32 25.70
N PRO A 44 14.03 -19.10 26.63
CA PRO A 44 13.30 -20.10 27.40
C PRO A 44 12.09 -19.47 28.11
N GLY A 45 10.91 -20.06 27.91
CA GLY A 45 9.66 -19.54 28.48
C GLY A 45 8.92 -18.53 27.60
N GLU A 46 9.44 -18.14 26.44
CA GLU A 46 8.74 -17.27 25.48
C GLU A 46 8.01 -18.07 24.38
N GLY A 47 6.89 -17.54 23.93
CA GLY A 47 6.19 -17.96 22.71
C GLY A 47 5.99 -16.78 21.76
N VAL A 48 5.50 -17.06 20.56
CA VAL A 48 5.24 -16.07 19.52
C VAL A 48 3.75 -15.75 19.47
N VAL A 49 3.39 -14.49 19.37
CA VAL A 49 2.03 -14.06 19.05
C VAL A 49 2.01 -13.42 17.66
N LEU A 50 0.95 -13.69 16.90
CA LEU A 50 0.75 -13.17 15.56
C LEU A 50 -0.72 -12.76 15.39
N LEU A 51 -0.94 -11.53 14.92
CA LEU A 51 -2.26 -10.98 14.60
C LEU A 51 -2.18 -10.19 13.30
N ARG A 52 -3.07 -10.48 12.37
CA ARG A 52 -3.26 -9.66 11.16
C ARG A 52 -4.42 -8.70 11.34
N VAL A 53 -4.23 -7.44 10.97
CA VAL A 53 -5.30 -6.44 10.91
C VAL A 53 -5.48 -5.98 9.47
N VAL A 54 -6.71 -5.96 8.99
CA VAL A 54 -7.09 -5.45 7.67
C VAL A 54 -8.22 -4.43 7.81
N GLY A 55 -8.34 -3.50 6.88
CA GLY A 55 -9.46 -2.56 6.93
C GLY A 55 -9.24 -1.25 6.21
N ASN A 56 -9.77 -0.17 6.75
CA ASN A 56 -9.76 1.15 6.13
C ASN A 56 -9.14 2.24 7.02
N ALA A 57 -8.20 1.88 7.90
CA ALA A 57 -7.46 2.88 8.67
C ALA A 57 -6.79 3.90 7.73
N SER A 58 -6.72 5.14 8.17
CA SER A 58 -6.06 6.22 7.45
C SER A 58 -4.54 6.19 7.63
N GLU A 59 -4.09 5.64 8.76
CA GLU A 59 -2.68 5.53 9.14
C GLU A 59 -2.26 4.05 9.22
N PRO A 60 -0.99 3.73 8.93
CA PRO A 60 -0.49 2.37 9.05
C PRO A 60 -0.46 1.90 10.51
N TRP A 61 -0.88 0.66 10.73
CA TRP A 61 -0.81 0.03 12.04
C TRP A 61 0.64 -0.16 12.48
N SER A 62 0.94 0.23 13.73
CA SER A 62 2.31 0.21 14.26
C SER A 62 2.45 -0.65 15.53
N GLN A 63 1.50 -0.57 16.44
CA GLN A 63 1.60 -1.19 17.76
C GLN A 63 0.31 -1.89 18.16
N LEU A 64 0.47 -3.03 18.87
CA LEU A 64 -0.59 -3.77 19.54
C LEU A 64 -0.21 -3.95 21.02
N GLU A 65 -1.00 -3.45 21.92
CA GLU A 65 -0.80 -3.61 23.37
C GLU A 65 -1.59 -4.81 23.89
N LEU A 66 -0.90 -5.68 24.65
CA LEU A 66 -1.41 -6.91 25.19
C LEU A 66 -1.21 -6.93 26.72
N ALA A 67 -2.28 -6.98 27.49
CA ALA A 67 -2.21 -7.04 28.95
C ALA A 67 -2.24 -8.50 29.43
N PRO A 68 -1.36 -8.88 30.41
CA PRO A 68 -1.47 -10.16 31.08
C PRO A 68 -2.77 -10.24 31.90
N ASP A 69 -3.42 -11.39 31.92
CA ASP A 69 -4.62 -11.60 32.75
C ASP A 69 -4.35 -11.53 34.26
N THR A 70 -3.12 -11.82 34.65
CA THR A 70 -2.66 -11.74 36.05
C THR A 70 -2.46 -10.32 36.57
N GLY A 71 -2.69 -9.30 35.69
CA GLY A 71 -2.35 -7.92 35.95
C GLY A 71 -0.86 -7.64 35.67
N GLY A 72 -0.51 -6.35 35.63
CA GLY A 72 0.85 -5.91 35.32
C GLY A 72 0.87 -4.96 34.11
N THR A 73 2.06 -4.58 33.71
CA THR A 73 2.27 -3.66 32.57
C THR A 73 1.92 -4.37 31.26
N PRO A 74 1.12 -3.74 30.39
CA PRO A 74 0.88 -4.25 29.05
C PRO A 74 2.19 -4.41 28.26
N GLN A 75 2.26 -5.46 27.45
CA GLN A 75 3.36 -5.71 26.52
C GLN A 75 3.00 -5.16 25.14
N THR A 76 3.93 -4.51 24.48
CA THR A 76 3.73 -3.98 23.13
C THR A 76 4.31 -4.91 22.09
N VAL A 77 3.52 -5.24 21.09
CA VAL A 77 3.92 -5.98 19.89
C VAL A 77 3.85 -5.04 18.70
N PHE A 78 4.88 -5.05 17.88
CA PHE A 78 4.98 -4.18 16.72
C PHE A 78 4.53 -4.90 15.44
N ALA A 79 4.08 -4.13 14.48
CA ALA A 79 3.80 -4.66 13.17
C ALA A 79 5.11 -5.02 12.45
N ALA A 80 5.15 -6.24 11.89
CA ALA A 80 6.33 -6.78 11.22
C ALA A 80 6.45 -6.29 9.77
N ASP A 81 5.32 -6.04 9.12
CA ASP A 81 5.26 -5.56 7.75
C ASP A 81 4.22 -4.43 7.66
N PHE A 82 4.66 -3.29 7.12
CA PHE A 82 3.78 -2.15 6.86
C PHE A 82 3.64 -1.96 5.36
N ALA A 83 2.41 -1.99 4.90
CA ALA A 83 2.06 -1.26 3.71
C ALA A 83 1.59 0.15 4.13
N GLU A 84 1.75 1.17 3.30
CA GLU A 84 1.13 2.50 3.51
C GLU A 84 -0.40 2.42 3.60
N ASN A 85 -0.96 1.26 3.34
CA ASN A 85 -2.36 0.94 3.35
C ASN A 85 -2.76 0.34 4.71
N SER A 86 -4.02 0.23 4.94
CA SER A 86 -4.68 -0.09 6.20
C SER A 86 -4.47 -1.51 6.75
N SER A 87 -3.59 -2.31 6.14
CA SER A 87 -3.27 -3.67 6.60
C SER A 87 -1.95 -3.71 7.36
N GLY A 88 -1.85 -4.60 8.35
CA GLY A 88 -0.63 -4.84 9.09
C GLY A 88 -0.62 -6.20 9.76
N VAL A 89 0.57 -6.77 9.94
CA VAL A 89 0.75 -8.02 10.69
C VAL A 89 1.62 -7.75 11.91
N PHE A 90 1.04 -7.90 13.08
CA PHE A 90 1.76 -7.81 14.35
C PHE A 90 2.43 -9.15 14.66
N VAL A 91 3.72 -9.11 14.91
CA VAL A 91 4.49 -10.27 15.35
C VAL A 91 5.34 -9.88 16.56
N GLY A 92 5.26 -10.67 17.62
CA GLY A 92 6.06 -10.42 18.80
C GLY A 92 6.28 -11.69 19.63
N LYS A 93 7.28 -11.63 20.50
CA LYS A 93 7.54 -12.67 21.48
C LYS A 93 7.05 -12.22 22.85
N LEU A 94 6.41 -13.11 23.57
CA LEU A 94 5.85 -12.86 24.88
C LEU A 94 6.20 -14.01 25.83
N PRO A 95 6.40 -13.73 27.13
CA PRO A 95 6.43 -14.78 28.16
C PRO A 95 5.19 -15.67 28.09
N ALA A 96 5.35 -16.97 28.42
CA ALA A 96 4.20 -17.87 28.52
C ALA A 96 3.21 -17.36 29.57
N GLY A 97 1.92 -17.32 29.21
CA GLY A 97 0.88 -16.75 30.06
C GLY A 97 -0.44 -16.57 29.30
N ARG A 98 -1.40 -15.95 29.97
CA ARG A 98 -2.69 -15.60 29.39
C ARG A 98 -2.75 -14.09 29.17
N TYR A 99 -3.25 -13.68 28.02
CA TYR A 99 -3.26 -12.28 27.58
C TYR A 99 -4.60 -11.89 26.98
N ARG A 100 -4.83 -10.59 26.94
CA ARG A 100 -5.92 -9.95 26.20
C ARG A 100 -5.42 -8.70 25.47
N PRO A 101 -5.90 -8.41 24.28
CA PRO A 101 -5.62 -7.13 23.60
C PRO A 101 -6.26 -5.97 24.34
N VAL A 102 -5.52 -4.89 24.49
CA VAL A 102 -5.98 -3.66 25.16
C VAL A 102 -6.20 -2.55 24.15
N GLN A 103 -5.24 -2.34 23.26
CA GLN A 103 -5.24 -1.22 22.33
C GLN A 103 -4.45 -1.55 21.07
N MET A 104 -4.89 -1.03 19.94
CA MET A 104 -4.10 -0.91 18.70
C MET A 104 -3.76 0.55 18.46
N LYS A 105 -2.59 0.79 17.89
CA LYS A 105 -2.15 2.12 17.46
C LYS A 105 -1.71 2.09 16.01
N ALA A 106 -2.15 3.10 15.28
CA ALA A 106 -1.63 3.43 13.95
C ALA A 106 -0.96 4.80 14.05
N ALA A 107 0.15 4.99 13.35
CA ALA A 107 0.88 6.25 13.38
C ALA A 107 1.48 6.56 12.01
N LEU A 108 1.40 7.83 11.62
CA LEU A 108 2.03 8.35 10.43
C LEU A 108 2.80 9.62 10.80
N GLN A 109 4.06 9.68 10.44
CA GLN A 109 4.87 10.89 10.56
C GLN A 109 5.05 11.53 9.19
N THR A 110 4.66 12.80 9.07
CA THR A 110 4.87 13.62 7.87
C THR A 110 5.65 14.87 8.26
N GLY A 111 6.94 14.88 7.98
CA GLY A 111 7.85 15.92 8.48
C GLY A 111 7.88 15.93 10.01
N ASN A 112 7.52 17.06 10.62
CA ASN A 112 7.46 17.23 12.09
C ASN A 112 6.07 16.90 12.67
N LEU A 113 5.09 16.55 11.84
CA LEU A 113 3.74 16.21 12.28
C LEU A 113 3.62 14.69 12.45
N VAL A 114 3.16 14.25 13.61
CA VAL A 114 2.81 12.86 13.89
C VAL A 114 1.31 12.77 14.08
N THR A 115 0.66 12.01 13.20
CA THR A 115 -0.76 11.67 13.32
C THR A 115 -0.88 10.28 13.94
N THR A 116 -1.66 10.13 14.99
CA THR A 116 -1.90 8.86 15.65
C THR A 116 -3.38 8.52 15.69
N LEU A 117 -3.68 7.24 15.50
CA LEU A 117 -4.99 6.65 15.71
C LEU A 117 -4.87 5.59 16.80
N GLU A 118 -5.58 5.78 17.89
CA GLU A 118 -5.64 4.81 18.99
C GLU A 118 -7.01 4.16 19.05
N VAL A 119 -7.02 2.84 19.05
CA VAL A 119 -8.24 2.03 19.03
C VAL A 119 -8.27 1.11 20.24
N PRO A 120 -9.12 1.37 21.25
CA PRO A 120 -9.26 0.49 22.40
C PRO A 120 -9.89 -0.84 21.98
N LEU A 121 -9.32 -1.94 22.45
CA LEU A 121 -9.72 -3.31 22.12
C LEU A 121 -10.35 -4.05 23.29
N GLU A 122 -10.36 -3.46 24.48
CA GLU A 122 -10.89 -4.09 25.68
C GLU A 122 -12.29 -4.63 25.47
N ALA A 123 -12.52 -5.87 25.88
CA ALA A 123 -13.76 -6.63 25.71
C ALA A 123 -14.23 -6.88 24.25
N ARG A 124 -13.46 -6.47 23.20
CA ARG A 124 -13.88 -6.65 21.80
C ARG A 124 -13.38 -7.94 21.16
N LEU A 125 -12.17 -8.39 21.55
CA LEU A 125 -11.49 -9.48 20.83
C LEU A 125 -11.36 -10.80 21.62
N GLY A 126 -11.52 -10.79 22.94
CA GLY A 126 -11.38 -12.01 23.75
C GLY A 126 -9.97 -12.19 24.32
N ARG A 127 -9.67 -13.42 24.76
CA ARG A 127 -8.42 -13.81 25.44
C ARG A 127 -7.73 -14.94 24.70
N PHE A 128 -6.45 -15.14 25.00
CA PHE A 128 -5.65 -16.19 24.42
C PHE A 128 -4.49 -16.60 25.35
N ALA A 129 -3.96 -17.78 25.12
CA ALA A 129 -2.77 -18.27 25.81
C ALA A 129 -1.53 -18.16 24.90
N VAL A 130 -0.39 -17.86 25.51
CA VAL A 130 0.94 -17.98 24.92
C VAL A 130 1.67 -19.11 25.63
N GLU A 131 2.18 -20.08 24.89
CA GLU A 131 2.97 -21.18 25.40
C GLU A 131 4.41 -21.10 24.89
N ALA A 132 5.36 -21.50 25.75
CA ALA A 132 6.78 -21.46 25.39
C ALA A 132 7.10 -22.26 24.12
N GLY A 133 7.80 -21.63 23.20
CA GLY A 133 8.22 -22.24 21.93
C GLY A 133 7.07 -22.59 20.99
N ARG A 134 5.90 -21.97 21.10
CA ARG A 134 4.76 -22.16 20.21
C ARG A 134 4.30 -20.83 19.59
N VAL A 135 3.62 -20.92 18.46
CA VAL A 135 2.93 -19.77 17.84
C VAL A 135 1.50 -19.70 18.35
N THR A 136 1.09 -18.54 18.82
CA THR A 136 -0.32 -18.19 19.04
C THR A 136 -0.78 -17.32 17.87
N ASN A 137 -1.44 -17.95 16.90
CA ASN A 137 -1.98 -17.29 15.72
C ASN A 137 -3.40 -16.80 16.01
N LEU A 138 -3.54 -15.49 16.22
CA LEU A 138 -4.82 -14.84 16.52
C LEU A 138 -5.67 -14.60 15.26
N GLY A 139 -5.19 -15.03 14.10
CA GLY A 139 -5.92 -14.90 12.84
C GLY A 139 -6.01 -13.46 12.36
N THR A 140 -7.12 -13.15 11.69
CA THR A 140 -7.36 -11.84 11.06
C THR A 140 -8.45 -11.08 11.80
N VAL A 141 -8.19 -9.81 12.05
CA VAL A 141 -9.15 -8.84 12.59
C VAL A 141 -9.46 -7.81 11.51
N VAL A 142 -10.74 -7.52 11.34
CA VAL A 142 -11.21 -6.47 10.41
C VAL A 142 -11.49 -5.21 11.20
N TYR A 143 -10.83 -4.14 10.83
CA TYR A 143 -11.07 -2.78 11.33
C TYR A 143 -11.87 -1.97 10.31
N GLN A 144 -12.92 -1.31 10.76
CA GLN A 144 -13.71 -0.42 9.93
C GLN A 144 -13.93 0.90 10.65
N GLU A 145 -13.53 1.97 10.02
CA GLU A 145 -13.79 3.35 10.45
C GLU A 145 -15.04 3.89 9.79
N TYR A 146 -15.90 4.55 10.57
CA TYR A 146 -17.11 5.19 10.10
C TYR A 146 -17.03 6.70 10.35
N GLY A 147 -16.99 7.48 9.28
CA GLY A 147 -17.02 8.94 9.35
C GLY A 147 -15.84 9.60 8.63
N ALA A 148 -15.96 10.90 8.44
CA ALA A 148 -14.89 11.72 7.89
C ALA A 148 -14.01 12.28 9.02
N MET A 149 -12.74 12.44 8.78
CA MET A 149 -11.70 12.98 9.67
C MET A 149 -12.03 14.35 10.32
N VAL A 150 -13.06 15.03 9.84
CA VAL A 150 -13.44 16.40 10.29
C VAL A 150 -14.23 16.41 11.61
N LYS A 151 -14.71 15.27 12.11
CA LYS A 151 -15.42 15.19 13.40
C LYS A 151 -14.61 14.35 14.38
N MET A 152 -14.20 14.95 15.47
CA MET A 152 -13.38 14.39 16.57
C MET A 152 -13.93 13.11 17.25
N HIS A 153 -14.94 12.47 16.70
CA HIS A 153 -15.50 11.22 17.19
C HIS A 153 -15.54 10.19 16.05
N ILE A 154 -14.43 9.49 15.84
CA ILE A 154 -14.36 8.38 14.89
C ILE A 154 -15.07 7.18 15.52
N LYS A 155 -16.22 6.82 14.96
CA LYS A 155 -16.84 5.52 15.28
C LYS A 155 -16.07 4.43 14.52
N ASN A 156 -15.72 3.36 15.20
CA ASN A 156 -15.05 2.22 14.59
C ASN A 156 -15.66 0.90 15.02
N ALA A 157 -15.49 -0.11 14.18
CA ALA A 157 -15.73 -1.50 14.52
C ALA A 157 -14.42 -2.29 14.39
N VAL A 158 -14.22 -3.21 15.32
CA VAL A 158 -13.11 -4.17 15.31
C VAL A 158 -13.70 -5.56 15.50
N VAL A 159 -13.56 -6.43 14.50
CA VAL A 159 -14.25 -7.72 14.49
C VAL A 159 -13.29 -8.83 14.05
N ARG A 160 -13.28 -9.94 14.78
CA ARG A 160 -12.51 -11.13 14.41
C ARG A 160 -13.10 -11.81 13.18
N SER A 161 -12.22 -12.23 12.27
CA SER A 161 -12.56 -13.03 11.10
C SER A 161 -12.14 -14.50 11.32
N PRO A 162 -12.82 -15.48 10.74
CA PRO A 162 -12.36 -16.87 10.73
C PRO A 162 -11.12 -17.08 9.82
N ALA A 163 -10.71 -16.08 9.03
CA ALA A 163 -9.55 -16.19 8.17
C ALA A 163 -8.25 -16.24 9.01
N PRO A 164 -7.36 -17.22 8.76
CA PRO A 164 -6.07 -17.28 9.44
C PRO A 164 -5.17 -16.09 9.04
N ALA A 165 -4.19 -15.77 9.88
CA ALA A 165 -3.07 -14.94 9.48
C ALA A 165 -1.95 -15.83 8.89
N PRO A 166 -1.12 -15.33 7.95
CA PRO A 166 -0.06 -16.11 7.32
C PRO A 166 1.16 -16.26 8.26
N SER A 167 1.14 -17.24 9.15
CA SER A 167 2.18 -17.41 10.17
C SER A 167 3.47 -18.03 9.64
N ALA A 168 3.38 -19.21 9.03
CA ALA A 168 4.57 -19.96 8.64
C ALA A 168 5.43 -19.23 7.61
N ALA A 169 4.85 -18.75 6.50
CA ALA A 169 5.60 -18.06 5.46
C ALA A 169 6.22 -16.75 5.97
N LEU A 170 5.49 -15.98 6.75
CA LEU A 170 5.98 -14.73 7.34
C LEU A 170 7.15 -14.99 8.31
N LEU A 171 7.02 -15.97 9.21
CA LEU A 171 8.08 -16.29 10.16
C LEU A 171 9.33 -16.78 9.44
N HIS A 172 9.21 -17.66 8.45
CA HIS A 172 10.37 -18.14 7.68
C HIS A 172 11.09 -17.02 6.92
N SER A 173 10.35 -16.09 6.33
CA SER A 173 10.95 -15.01 5.55
C SER A 173 11.56 -13.90 6.39
N GLN A 174 10.92 -13.53 7.49
CA GLN A 174 11.31 -12.36 8.28
C GLN A 174 12.04 -12.70 9.58
N PHE A 175 11.76 -13.87 10.19
CA PHE A 175 12.27 -14.28 11.50
C PHE A 175 12.72 -15.75 11.50
N PRO A 176 13.73 -16.13 10.70
CA PRO A 176 14.08 -17.53 10.46
C PRO A 176 14.48 -18.31 11.72
N ALA A 177 15.15 -17.67 12.67
CA ALA A 177 15.51 -18.32 13.95
C ALA A 177 14.28 -18.60 14.82
N VAL A 178 13.29 -17.68 14.81
CA VAL A 178 12.00 -17.89 15.48
C VAL A 178 11.22 -19.00 14.79
N ALA A 179 11.18 -19.00 13.45
CA ALA A 179 10.50 -20.03 12.67
C ALA A 179 11.04 -21.43 13.01
N ALA A 180 12.36 -21.61 13.02
CA ALA A 180 13.01 -22.87 13.38
C ALA A 180 12.68 -23.33 14.82
N ALA A 181 12.56 -22.41 15.76
CA ALA A 181 12.24 -22.73 17.17
C ALA A 181 10.79 -23.21 17.37
N VAL A 182 9.86 -22.85 16.49
CA VAL A 182 8.42 -23.20 16.59
C VAL A 182 8.00 -24.26 15.58
N GLU A 183 8.89 -24.67 14.68
CA GLU A 183 8.60 -25.60 13.58
C GLU A 183 8.02 -26.93 14.09
N GLY A 184 7.04 -27.46 13.36
CA GLY A 184 6.38 -28.73 13.66
C GLY A 184 5.45 -28.72 14.88
N LYS A 185 5.32 -27.60 15.58
CA LYS A 185 4.43 -27.49 16.74
C LYS A 185 3.05 -26.95 16.31
N PRO A 186 1.94 -27.49 16.87
CA PRO A 186 0.61 -26.99 16.55
C PRO A 186 0.44 -25.55 17.03
N GLU A 187 -0.18 -24.72 16.19
CA GLU A 187 -0.50 -23.33 16.55
C GLU A 187 -1.61 -23.26 17.61
N LEU A 188 -1.53 -22.28 18.46
CA LEU A 188 -2.60 -21.86 19.37
C LEU A 188 -3.40 -20.74 18.70
N GLY A 189 -4.51 -20.35 19.30
CA GLY A 189 -5.36 -19.24 18.86
C GLY A 189 -6.10 -18.60 20.02
N TRP A 190 -7.23 -17.98 19.73
CA TRP A 190 -8.13 -17.47 20.74
C TRP A 190 -8.71 -18.60 21.59
N ASP A 191 -8.99 -18.32 22.88
CA ASP A 191 -9.66 -19.27 23.78
C ASP A 191 -11.06 -19.66 23.25
N ASP A 192 -11.71 -18.72 22.57
CA ASP A 192 -13.01 -18.88 21.91
C ASP A 192 -12.89 -18.67 20.38
N PRO A 193 -12.44 -19.65 19.61
CA PRO A 193 -12.15 -19.47 18.18
C PRO A 193 -13.41 -19.16 17.37
N VAL A 194 -13.29 -18.17 16.46
CA VAL A 194 -14.34 -17.84 15.48
C VAL A 194 -14.25 -18.83 14.32
N ARG A 195 -15.29 -19.66 14.15
CA ARG A 195 -15.33 -20.70 13.10
C ARG A 195 -16.12 -20.28 11.85
N ALA A 196 -16.96 -19.25 11.97
CA ALA A 196 -17.78 -18.75 10.89
C ALA A 196 -17.91 -17.21 10.99
N PRO A 197 -18.15 -16.51 9.88
CA PRO A 197 -18.39 -15.07 9.90
C PRO A 197 -19.58 -14.72 10.80
N SER A 198 -19.37 -13.81 11.73
CA SER A 198 -20.46 -13.26 12.57
C SER A 198 -21.33 -12.29 11.74
N PRO A 199 -22.59 -12.04 12.12
CA PRO A 199 -23.41 -11.01 11.50
C PRO A 199 -22.76 -9.63 11.52
N GLN A 200 -22.01 -9.30 12.59
CA GLN A 200 -21.25 -8.06 12.68
C GLN A 200 -20.11 -8.01 11.65
N LEU A 201 -19.37 -9.10 11.44
CA LEU A 201 -18.33 -9.17 10.41
C LEU A 201 -18.93 -8.97 9.01
N VAL A 202 -20.06 -9.62 8.72
CA VAL A 202 -20.76 -9.47 7.44
C VAL A 202 -21.14 -8.01 7.19
N GLN A 203 -21.66 -7.33 8.22
CA GLN A 203 -22.02 -5.91 8.12
C GLN A 203 -20.79 -5.03 7.92
N VAL A 204 -19.73 -5.21 8.71
CA VAL A 204 -18.47 -4.47 8.61
C VAL A 204 -17.85 -4.63 7.23
N LEU A 205 -17.81 -5.84 6.68
CA LEU A 205 -17.30 -6.09 5.32
C LEU A 205 -18.18 -5.43 4.25
N ARG A 206 -19.50 -5.44 4.42
CA ARG A 206 -20.43 -4.74 3.51
C ARG A 206 -20.14 -3.25 3.49
N ASP A 207 -20.01 -2.64 4.66
CA ASP A 207 -19.77 -1.20 4.80
C ASP A 207 -18.39 -0.81 4.29
N GLY A 208 -17.34 -1.55 4.67
CA GLY A 208 -15.96 -1.29 4.26
C GLY A 208 -15.73 -1.44 2.76
N ARG A 209 -16.32 -2.48 2.16
CA ARG A 209 -16.25 -2.71 0.72
C ARG A 209 -17.07 -1.72 -0.10
N GLY A 210 -18.05 -1.05 0.51
CA GLY A 210 -18.89 -0.03 -0.14
C GLY A 210 -18.19 1.32 -0.30
N GLN A 211 -17.05 1.54 0.37
CA GLN A 211 -16.32 2.80 0.28
C GLN A 211 -15.44 2.81 -0.96
N VAL A 212 -15.64 3.79 -1.83
CA VAL A 212 -14.86 3.99 -3.07
C VAL A 212 -13.49 4.66 -2.79
N ARG A 213 -13.04 4.69 -1.54
CA ARG A 213 -11.73 5.25 -1.18
C ARG A 213 -10.59 4.33 -1.63
N GLY A 214 -9.59 4.92 -2.28
CA GLY A 214 -8.38 4.20 -2.65
C GLY A 214 -8.59 3.22 -3.79
N LEU A 215 -9.15 3.66 -4.92
CA LEU A 215 -9.21 2.86 -6.15
C LEU A 215 -7.79 2.62 -6.65
N ASN A 216 -7.35 1.38 -6.59
CA ASN A 216 -6.02 0.97 -6.99
C ASN A 216 -6.06 0.35 -8.38
N GLY A 217 -5.00 0.58 -9.17
CA GLY A 217 -4.82 -0.10 -10.44
C GLY A 217 -6.01 0.04 -11.40
N ALA A 218 -6.70 1.18 -11.39
CA ALA A 218 -7.84 1.39 -12.29
C ALA A 218 -7.40 1.27 -13.75
N SER A 219 -8.04 0.38 -14.50
CA SER A 219 -7.74 0.10 -15.91
C SER A 219 -9.00 0.05 -16.75
N LEU A 220 -8.86 0.47 -18.02
CA LEU A 220 -9.91 0.38 -19.03
C LEU A 220 -9.77 -0.95 -19.77
N ALA A 221 -10.86 -1.71 -19.83
CA ALA A 221 -10.93 -2.93 -20.63
C ALA A 221 -11.23 -2.63 -22.10
N GLN A 222 -10.90 -3.57 -22.98
CA GLN A 222 -11.49 -3.59 -24.31
C GLN A 222 -13.01 -3.63 -24.18
N GLY A 223 -13.72 -2.73 -24.86
CA GLY A 223 -15.17 -2.55 -24.72
C GLY A 223 -15.61 -1.48 -23.74
N GLY A 224 -14.66 -0.72 -23.16
CA GLY A 224 -14.95 0.51 -22.40
C GLY A 224 -15.29 0.31 -20.93
N ALA A 225 -15.29 -0.93 -20.42
CA ALA A 225 -15.49 -1.19 -19.00
C ALA A 225 -14.27 -0.73 -18.18
N VAL A 226 -14.51 -0.08 -17.04
CA VAL A 226 -13.46 0.35 -16.10
C VAL A 226 -13.45 -0.56 -14.89
N TRP A 227 -12.29 -1.10 -14.58
CA TRP A 227 -12.05 -1.96 -13.41
C TRP A 227 -11.07 -1.29 -12.45
N ALA A 228 -11.32 -1.41 -11.16
CA ALA A 228 -10.43 -0.92 -10.13
C ALA A 228 -10.39 -1.86 -8.94
N GLY A 229 -9.21 -2.02 -8.34
CA GLY A 229 -9.03 -2.70 -7.06
C GLY A 229 -9.49 -1.83 -5.90
N ALA A 230 -9.92 -2.47 -4.82
CA ALA A 230 -10.34 -1.81 -3.60
C ALA A 230 -9.98 -2.63 -2.36
N ARG A 231 -10.29 -2.09 -1.19
CA ARG A 231 -10.02 -2.70 0.11
C ARG A 231 -10.89 -3.92 0.37
N LEU A 232 -10.45 -4.76 1.30
CA LEU A 232 -11.18 -5.93 1.80
C LEU A 232 -11.62 -6.90 0.69
N GLY A 233 -10.77 -7.07 -0.34
CA GLY A 233 -11.01 -7.99 -1.45
C GLY A 233 -12.09 -7.53 -2.42
N ALA A 234 -12.50 -6.28 -2.38
CA ALA A 234 -13.47 -5.76 -3.31
C ALA A 234 -12.81 -5.35 -4.64
N LEU A 235 -13.57 -5.49 -5.71
CA LEU A 235 -13.33 -4.88 -7.01
C LEU A 235 -14.51 -3.98 -7.35
N LEU A 236 -14.22 -2.90 -8.01
CA LEU A 236 -15.22 -2.00 -8.56
C LEU A 236 -15.19 -2.06 -10.08
N VAL A 237 -16.34 -2.14 -10.70
CA VAL A 237 -16.48 -2.16 -12.15
C VAL A 237 -17.55 -1.19 -12.61
N ARG A 238 -17.27 -0.48 -13.68
CA ARG A 238 -18.24 0.26 -14.50
C ARG A 238 -18.27 -0.39 -15.86
N GLU A 239 -19.45 -0.74 -16.37
CA GLU A 239 -19.59 -1.35 -17.70
C GLU A 239 -19.22 -0.37 -18.84
N SER A 240 -19.17 0.90 -18.54
CA SER A 240 -18.59 1.97 -19.36
C SER A 240 -18.18 3.12 -18.45
N VAL A 241 -17.41 4.09 -18.95
CA VAL A 241 -17.05 5.28 -18.18
C VAL A 241 -18.28 6.07 -17.66
N ARG A 242 -19.45 5.92 -18.31
CA ARG A 242 -20.71 6.57 -17.93
C ARG A 242 -21.61 5.75 -17.01
N ALA A 243 -21.35 4.44 -16.85
CA ALA A 243 -22.17 3.57 -16.00
C ALA A 243 -21.84 3.80 -14.51
N PRO A 244 -22.76 3.52 -13.58
CA PRO A 244 -22.46 3.56 -12.14
C PRO A 244 -21.47 2.46 -11.76
N TRP A 245 -20.78 2.65 -10.62
CA TRP A 245 -19.94 1.61 -10.05
C TRP A 245 -20.76 0.43 -9.54
N ARG A 246 -20.35 -0.76 -9.88
CA ARG A 246 -20.83 -2.01 -9.32
C ARG A 246 -19.69 -2.69 -8.57
N ARG A 247 -19.96 -3.13 -7.38
CA ARG A 247 -19.01 -3.86 -6.55
C ARG A 247 -19.06 -5.35 -6.85
N ILE A 248 -17.88 -5.95 -6.87
CA ILE A 248 -17.65 -7.40 -6.95
C ILE A 248 -16.83 -7.79 -5.73
N ASP A 249 -17.17 -8.92 -5.12
CA ASP A 249 -16.46 -9.50 -3.98
C ASP A 249 -15.62 -10.68 -4.44
N THR A 250 -14.32 -10.66 -4.17
CA THR A 250 -13.43 -11.78 -4.48
C THR A 250 -13.43 -12.87 -3.41
N GLY A 251 -14.07 -12.64 -2.27
CA GLY A 251 -14.00 -13.50 -1.08
C GLY A 251 -12.73 -13.30 -0.24
N ALA A 252 -11.74 -12.57 -0.75
CA ALA A 252 -10.54 -12.24 0.00
C ALA A 252 -10.78 -11.10 1.01
N LEU A 253 -9.87 -10.96 1.98
CA LEU A 253 -9.83 -9.81 2.89
C LEU A 253 -8.65 -8.86 2.60
N HIS A 254 -7.81 -9.22 1.64
CA HIS A 254 -6.64 -8.45 1.22
C HIS A 254 -7.06 -7.26 0.39
N GLU A 255 -6.32 -6.18 0.45
CA GLU A 255 -6.50 -5.08 -0.49
C GLU A 255 -6.08 -5.50 -1.90
N ILE A 256 -6.93 -5.23 -2.89
CA ILE A 256 -6.62 -5.46 -4.29
C ILE A 256 -5.89 -4.23 -4.83
N MET A 257 -4.65 -4.43 -5.25
CA MET A 257 -3.77 -3.35 -5.71
C MET A 257 -3.79 -3.19 -7.24
N ALA A 258 -4.05 -4.28 -7.95
CA ALA A 258 -4.02 -4.30 -9.41
C ALA A 258 -5.12 -5.20 -9.97
N VAL A 259 -5.67 -4.80 -11.11
CA VAL A 259 -6.67 -5.58 -11.82
C VAL A 259 -6.48 -5.45 -13.33
N ALA A 260 -6.56 -6.57 -14.04
CA ALA A 260 -6.51 -6.62 -15.49
C ALA A 260 -7.71 -7.41 -16.03
N PRO A 261 -8.59 -6.74 -16.77
CA PRO A 261 -9.52 -7.43 -17.64
C PRO A 261 -8.74 -8.16 -18.75
N LEU A 262 -9.06 -9.42 -18.97
CA LEU A 262 -8.45 -10.27 -19.99
C LEU A 262 -9.49 -10.71 -21.02
N PRO A 263 -9.07 -11.15 -22.20
CA PRO A 263 -10.02 -11.71 -23.19
C PRO A 263 -10.89 -12.84 -22.61
N GLN A 264 -12.06 -13.08 -23.22
CA GLN A 264 -13.00 -14.14 -22.85
C GLN A 264 -13.59 -13.99 -21.44
N ASP A 265 -13.97 -12.77 -21.07
CA ASP A 265 -14.63 -12.46 -19.79
C ASP A 265 -13.80 -12.83 -18.53
N ARG A 266 -12.50 -12.99 -18.70
CA ARG A 266 -11.57 -13.29 -17.61
C ARG A 266 -11.11 -12.01 -16.93
N ILE A 267 -10.84 -12.11 -15.65
CA ILE A 267 -10.31 -10.99 -14.84
C ILE A 267 -9.21 -11.56 -13.96
N LEU A 268 -8.03 -10.97 -14.04
CA LEU A 268 -6.92 -11.25 -13.14
C LEU A 268 -6.78 -10.08 -12.17
N ALA A 269 -6.70 -10.38 -10.88
CA ALA A 269 -6.47 -9.36 -9.86
C ALA A 269 -5.38 -9.81 -8.89
N GLY A 270 -4.64 -8.84 -8.37
CA GLY A 270 -3.55 -9.06 -7.44
C GLY A 270 -3.54 -8.03 -6.31
N GLY A 271 -2.91 -8.35 -5.20
CA GLY A 271 -2.89 -7.48 -4.05
C GLY A 271 -1.92 -7.91 -2.96
N GLU A 272 -2.23 -7.50 -1.73
CA GLU A 272 -1.44 -7.78 -0.55
C GLU A 272 -1.24 -9.28 -0.31
N GLU A 273 -0.17 -9.61 0.40
CA GLU A 273 0.18 -10.97 0.81
C GLU A 273 0.20 -11.99 -0.35
N GLY A 274 0.79 -11.58 -1.48
CA GLY A 274 0.91 -12.44 -2.66
C GLY A 274 -0.43 -12.85 -3.27
N LEU A 275 -1.52 -12.15 -2.94
CA LEU A 275 -2.82 -12.48 -3.48
C LEU A 275 -2.82 -12.36 -5.00
N VAL A 276 -3.17 -13.45 -5.67
CA VAL A 276 -3.52 -13.49 -7.09
C VAL A 276 -4.81 -14.27 -7.23
N VAL A 277 -5.83 -13.65 -7.82
CA VAL A 277 -7.13 -14.28 -8.06
C VAL A 277 -7.55 -14.13 -9.51
N LEU A 278 -8.13 -15.21 -10.05
CA LEU A 278 -8.62 -15.29 -11.41
C LEU A 278 -10.12 -15.55 -11.41
N SER A 279 -10.87 -14.73 -12.11
CA SER A 279 -12.25 -15.02 -12.52
C SER A 279 -12.29 -15.39 -14.00
N GLN A 280 -13.20 -16.28 -14.38
CA GLN A 280 -13.46 -16.70 -15.76
C GLN A 280 -14.90 -16.40 -16.21
N ASP A 281 -15.65 -15.70 -15.37
CA ASP A 281 -17.10 -15.49 -15.50
C ASP A 281 -17.52 -14.05 -15.14
N ARG A 282 -16.68 -13.07 -15.47
CA ARG A 282 -16.90 -11.64 -15.19
C ARG A 282 -16.99 -11.32 -13.68
N GLY A 283 -16.21 -12.03 -12.86
CA GLY A 283 -16.16 -11.78 -11.42
C GLY A 283 -17.29 -12.43 -10.62
N ARG A 284 -18.03 -13.40 -11.17
CA ARG A 284 -19.04 -14.15 -10.42
C ARG A 284 -18.43 -15.19 -9.50
N SER A 285 -17.34 -15.80 -9.93
CA SER A 285 -16.54 -16.71 -9.12
C SER A 285 -15.05 -16.44 -9.27
N TRP A 286 -14.27 -16.83 -8.24
CA TRP A 286 -12.86 -16.57 -8.15
C TRP A 286 -12.07 -17.79 -7.73
N THR A 287 -10.91 -17.99 -8.36
CA THR A 287 -9.93 -19.01 -8.01
C THR A 287 -8.65 -18.33 -7.57
N ARG A 288 -8.14 -18.67 -6.40
CA ARG A 288 -6.82 -18.21 -5.94
C ARG A 288 -5.73 -18.98 -6.66
N LEU A 289 -4.74 -18.26 -7.15
CA LEU A 289 -3.54 -18.81 -7.79
C LEU A 289 -2.34 -18.62 -6.84
N SER A 290 -1.52 -19.67 -6.70
CA SER A 290 -0.27 -19.61 -5.94
C SER A 290 0.87 -19.26 -6.90
N VAL A 291 1.13 -17.97 -7.07
CA VAL A 291 2.15 -17.46 -8.01
C VAL A 291 3.35 -16.88 -7.28
N VAL A 292 3.10 -16.04 -6.31
CA VAL A 292 4.14 -15.33 -5.56
C VAL A 292 4.01 -15.61 -4.06
N ALA A 293 5.11 -15.42 -3.36
CA ALA A 293 5.18 -15.65 -1.92
C ALA A 293 4.34 -14.60 -1.14
N PRO A 294 3.78 -14.99 0.02
CA PRO A 294 2.85 -14.13 0.76
C PRO A 294 3.47 -12.88 1.39
N GLU A 295 4.79 -12.78 1.49
CA GLU A 295 5.49 -11.58 1.93
C GLU A 295 5.58 -10.49 0.85
N ARG A 296 5.03 -10.74 -0.35
CA ARG A 296 5.04 -9.81 -1.48
C ARG A 296 3.68 -9.18 -1.71
N ILE A 297 3.69 -8.02 -2.32
CA ILE A 297 2.48 -7.32 -2.75
C ILE A 297 2.45 -7.31 -4.28
N VAL A 298 1.39 -7.83 -4.87
CA VAL A 298 1.19 -7.76 -6.32
C VAL A 298 0.71 -6.36 -6.68
N VAL A 299 1.60 -5.54 -7.23
CA VAL A 299 1.36 -4.12 -7.55
C VAL A 299 0.90 -3.88 -8.98
N PHE A 300 1.10 -4.87 -9.85
CA PHE A 300 0.66 -4.81 -11.25
C PHE A 300 0.24 -6.18 -11.77
N VAL A 301 -0.81 -6.20 -12.55
CA VAL A 301 -1.20 -7.33 -13.41
C VAL A 301 -1.62 -6.80 -14.78
N GLY A 302 -1.31 -7.54 -15.84
CA GLY A 302 -1.65 -7.14 -17.20
C GLY A 302 -1.71 -8.34 -18.15
N GLY A 303 -2.37 -8.15 -19.28
CA GLY A 303 -2.42 -9.13 -20.37
C GLY A 303 -2.04 -8.50 -21.70
N THR A 304 -1.37 -9.26 -22.56
CA THR A 304 -1.06 -8.89 -23.94
C THR A 304 -2.14 -9.39 -24.89
N ALA A 305 -2.22 -8.84 -26.09
CA ALA A 305 -3.15 -9.31 -27.13
C ALA A 305 -2.86 -10.77 -27.54
N SER A 306 -1.62 -11.25 -27.40
CA SER A 306 -1.26 -12.65 -27.64
C SER A 306 -1.76 -13.61 -26.54
N GLY A 307 -2.36 -13.09 -25.47
CA GLY A 307 -2.90 -13.86 -24.35
C GLY A 307 -1.91 -14.10 -23.20
N ALA A 308 -0.66 -13.72 -23.34
CA ALA A 308 0.29 -13.79 -22.25
C ALA A 308 -0.11 -12.84 -21.12
N VAL A 309 0.12 -13.26 -19.89
CA VAL A 309 -0.15 -12.48 -18.70
C VAL A 309 1.13 -12.20 -17.92
N VAL A 310 1.20 -11.01 -17.37
CA VAL A 310 2.35 -10.53 -16.60
C VAL A 310 1.84 -10.04 -15.24
N LEU A 311 2.63 -10.27 -14.20
CA LEU A 311 2.45 -9.62 -12.92
C LEU A 311 3.80 -9.10 -12.39
N VAL A 312 3.73 -8.02 -11.62
CA VAL A 312 4.85 -7.47 -10.88
C VAL A 312 4.51 -7.53 -9.39
N ALA A 313 5.40 -8.16 -8.63
CA ALA A 313 5.24 -8.31 -7.19
C ALA A 313 6.39 -7.60 -6.46
N GLN A 314 6.03 -6.68 -5.59
CA GLN A 314 6.96 -5.91 -4.77
C GLN A 314 7.37 -6.72 -3.54
N GLY A 315 8.66 -6.84 -3.31
CA GLY A 315 9.29 -7.32 -2.10
C GLY A 315 9.79 -6.19 -1.22
N ALA A 316 10.68 -6.51 -0.28
CA ALA A 316 11.30 -5.51 0.59
C ALA A 316 12.29 -4.61 -0.18
N ASP A 317 13.09 -5.21 -1.07
CA ASP A 317 14.22 -4.57 -1.74
C ASP A 317 14.18 -4.78 -3.28
N ASP A 318 13.11 -5.39 -3.81
CA ASP A 318 13.04 -5.77 -5.21
C ASP A 318 11.61 -5.82 -5.75
N LEU A 319 11.51 -5.78 -7.07
CA LEU A 319 10.34 -6.15 -7.83
C LEU A 319 10.62 -7.48 -8.53
N GLN A 320 9.78 -8.47 -8.33
CA GLN A 320 9.79 -9.70 -9.13
C GLN A 320 8.78 -9.59 -10.26
N VAL A 321 9.20 -9.99 -11.44
CA VAL A 321 8.36 -9.99 -12.63
C VAL A 321 8.10 -11.44 -13.04
N TRP A 322 6.82 -11.77 -13.14
CA TRP A 322 6.35 -13.10 -13.49
C TRP A 322 5.52 -13.07 -14.75
N MET A 323 5.63 -14.11 -15.56
CA MET A 323 4.89 -14.25 -16.81
C MET A 323 4.37 -15.67 -16.98
N ALA A 324 3.18 -15.78 -17.58
CA ALA A 324 2.62 -17.03 -18.05
C ALA A 324 1.95 -16.84 -19.42
N SER A 325 1.85 -17.90 -20.22
CA SER A 325 1.12 -17.86 -21.51
C SER A 325 -0.40 -17.78 -21.33
N ASP A 326 -0.88 -18.23 -20.19
CA ASP A 326 -2.27 -18.14 -19.73
C ASP A 326 -2.28 -18.09 -18.21
N PRO A 327 -3.23 -17.41 -17.55
CA PRO A 327 -3.24 -17.30 -16.08
C PRO A 327 -3.20 -18.63 -15.32
N ARG A 328 -3.65 -19.72 -15.94
CA ARG A 328 -3.67 -21.09 -15.36
C ARG A 328 -2.42 -21.90 -15.70
N SER A 329 -1.62 -21.44 -16.64
CA SER A 329 -0.37 -22.11 -16.99
C SER A 329 0.67 -21.92 -15.89
N ALA A 330 1.77 -22.64 -16.00
CA ALA A 330 2.92 -22.43 -15.11
C ALA A 330 3.47 -21.01 -15.26
N TRP A 331 3.53 -20.31 -14.15
CA TRP A 331 4.16 -18.99 -14.06
C TRP A 331 5.68 -19.15 -13.94
N ARG A 332 6.41 -18.35 -14.68
CA ARG A 332 7.87 -18.28 -14.56
C ARG A 332 8.29 -16.87 -14.18
N GLN A 333 9.24 -16.76 -13.29
CA GLN A 333 9.90 -15.49 -13.00
C GLN A 333 10.81 -15.14 -14.19
N ILE A 334 10.55 -13.98 -14.80
CA ILE A 334 11.31 -13.49 -15.96
C ILE A 334 12.29 -12.38 -15.60
N GLY A 335 12.17 -11.80 -14.42
CA GLY A 335 13.06 -10.74 -13.95
C GLY A 335 12.96 -10.47 -12.46
N GLN A 336 14.02 -9.83 -11.98
CA GLN A 336 14.09 -9.26 -10.64
C GLN A 336 14.82 -7.92 -10.74
N ILE A 337 14.18 -6.85 -10.27
CA ILE A 337 14.67 -5.49 -10.37
C ILE A 337 14.87 -4.99 -8.95
N ALA A 338 16.10 -4.64 -8.59
CA ALA A 338 16.35 -4.00 -7.31
C ALA A 338 15.63 -2.65 -7.24
N THR A 339 15.02 -2.38 -6.09
CA THR A 339 14.44 -1.08 -5.78
C THR A 339 15.27 -0.40 -4.71
N ALA A 340 15.37 0.92 -4.77
CA ALA A 340 15.95 1.68 -3.67
C ALA A 340 15.16 1.37 -2.39
N ARG A 341 15.89 1.21 -1.31
CA ARG A 341 15.31 1.10 0.02
C ARG A 341 14.73 2.45 0.44
N ASP A 342 13.69 2.91 -0.20
CA ASP A 342 12.92 4.04 0.33
C ASP A 342 12.10 3.56 1.54
N ARG A 343 12.85 3.16 2.55
CA ARG A 343 12.31 2.90 3.88
C ARG A 343 12.16 4.26 4.51
N ARG A 344 10.98 4.81 4.49
CA ARG A 344 10.68 5.96 5.34
C ARG A 344 10.87 5.51 6.78
N GLU A 345 12.03 5.90 7.34
CA GLU A 345 12.30 5.68 8.73
C GLU A 345 11.44 6.67 9.53
N GLY A 346 10.46 6.18 10.24
CA GLY A 346 9.63 6.95 11.14
C GLY A 346 9.88 6.56 12.59
N VAL A 347 9.94 7.54 13.47
CA VAL A 347 9.94 7.30 14.91
C VAL A 347 8.50 6.94 15.31
N VAL A 348 8.31 5.78 15.91
CA VAL A 348 7.02 5.44 16.51
C VAL A 348 6.88 6.24 17.81
N PRO A 349 5.81 7.05 17.96
CA PRO A 349 5.59 7.78 19.20
C PRO A 349 5.53 6.82 20.39
N GLY A 350 6.32 7.12 21.45
CA GLY A 350 6.36 6.32 22.67
C GLY A 350 7.48 5.27 22.73
N THR A 351 8.31 5.15 21.68
CA THR A 351 9.56 4.40 21.76
C THR A 351 10.69 5.32 22.24
N PRO A 352 11.67 4.82 23.03
CA PRO A 352 12.85 5.60 23.37
C PRO A 352 13.58 6.04 22.10
N ALA A 353 13.92 7.30 22.02
CA ALA A 353 14.66 7.85 20.90
C ALA A 353 16.01 7.10 20.78
N GLY A 354 16.18 6.31 19.75
CA GLY A 354 17.47 5.74 19.40
C GLY A 354 17.47 4.40 18.67
N ASP A 355 16.61 3.44 19.02
CA ASP A 355 16.78 2.08 18.52
C ASP A 355 15.56 1.47 17.79
N ASP A 356 14.37 2.04 17.93
CA ASP A 356 13.15 1.45 17.37
C ASP A 356 12.64 2.26 16.18
N VAL A 357 13.36 2.18 15.08
CA VAL A 357 12.91 2.72 13.80
C VAL A 357 11.95 1.73 13.17
N VAL A 358 10.67 2.11 13.08
CA VAL A 358 9.71 1.35 12.30
C VAL A 358 9.96 1.65 10.83
N ARG A 359 10.29 0.62 10.08
CA ARG A 359 10.57 0.70 8.66
C ARG A 359 9.28 0.47 7.89
N TRP A 360 8.83 1.47 7.15
CA TRP A 360 7.64 1.36 6.32
C TRP A 360 8.04 0.99 4.89
N ARG A 361 7.26 0.09 4.32
CA ARG A 361 7.39 -0.23 2.91
C ARG A 361 6.59 0.78 2.11
N THR A 362 7.25 1.63 1.34
CA THR A 362 6.56 2.47 0.35
C THR A 362 6.12 1.57 -0.79
N LEU A 363 4.81 1.51 -1.03
CA LEU A 363 4.27 0.79 -2.17
C LEU A 363 4.65 1.51 -3.47
N GLN A 364 5.23 0.76 -4.39
CA GLN A 364 5.39 1.22 -5.77
C GLN A 364 4.00 1.43 -6.37
N HIS A 365 3.78 2.60 -6.91
CA HIS A 365 2.51 2.90 -7.57
C HIS A 365 2.39 2.06 -8.85
N PRO A 366 1.21 1.48 -9.16
CA PRO A 366 1.03 0.74 -10.41
C PRO A 366 1.35 1.54 -11.67
N ASP A 367 1.39 2.86 -11.58
CA ASP A 367 1.76 3.77 -12.67
C ASP A 367 3.27 3.77 -13.01
N PHE A 368 4.10 3.01 -12.27
CA PHE A 368 5.50 2.73 -12.63
C PHE A 368 5.65 1.59 -13.64
N VAL A 369 4.59 0.87 -13.92
CA VAL A 369 4.59 -0.26 -14.82
C VAL A 369 3.69 0.04 -16.00
N ALA A 370 4.21 -0.04 -17.20
CA ALA A 370 3.45 0.05 -18.43
C ALA A 370 3.61 -1.23 -19.25
N LEU A 371 2.53 -1.70 -19.84
CA LEU A 371 2.48 -2.91 -20.65
C LEU A 371 1.92 -2.59 -22.03
N THR A 372 2.66 -2.98 -23.06
CA THR A 372 2.21 -3.04 -24.44
C THR A 372 2.27 -4.47 -24.95
N ASP A 373 1.77 -4.74 -26.14
CA ASP A 373 1.90 -6.07 -26.75
C ASP A 373 3.35 -6.46 -27.07
N ALA A 374 4.20 -5.47 -27.26
CA ALA A 374 5.62 -5.68 -27.58
C ALA A 374 6.52 -5.74 -26.32
N ARG A 375 6.23 -4.93 -25.32
CA ARG A 375 7.14 -4.74 -24.19
C ARG A 375 6.43 -4.51 -22.87
N LEU A 376 7.10 -4.94 -21.80
CA LEU A 376 6.85 -4.52 -20.43
C LEU A 376 7.90 -3.46 -20.06
N VAL A 377 7.45 -2.35 -19.51
CA VAL A 377 8.30 -1.23 -19.08
C VAL A 377 8.12 -1.03 -17.58
N ILE A 378 9.23 -1.02 -16.83
CA ILE A 378 9.22 -0.81 -15.38
C ILE A 378 10.20 0.29 -15.04
N TYR A 379 9.73 1.33 -14.38
CA TYR A 379 10.56 2.39 -13.84
C TYR A 379 10.83 2.12 -12.35
N SER A 380 12.10 2.03 -11.95
CA SER A 380 12.49 1.90 -10.54
C SER A 380 12.92 3.24 -9.95
N ASP A 381 12.84 3.35 -8.62
CA ASP A 381 13.16 4.58 -7.86
C ASP A 381 14.62 5.03 -8.01
N GLU A 382 15.49 4.18 -8.56
CA GLU A 382 16.92 4.43 -8.74
C GLU A 382 17.24 5.11 -10.08
N ARG A 383 16.29 5.84 -10.69
CA ARG A 383 16.43 6.43 -12.03
C ARG A 383 16.72 5.38 -13.10
N LYS A 384 16.21 4.18 -12.94
CA LYS A 384 16.44 3.07 -13.85
C LYS A 384 15.13 2.67 -14.52
N LEU A 385 15.14 2.72 -15.83
CA LEU A 385 14.09 2.18 -16.67
C LEU A 385 14.52 0.79 -17.15
N SER A 386 13.70 -0.21 -16.86
CA SER A 386 13.92 -1.59 -17.31
C SER A 386 12.82 -1.98 -18.29
N THR A 387 13.18 -2.49 -19.45
CA THR A 387 12.26 -2.94 -20.48
C THR A 387 12.47 -4.40 -20.78
N PHE A 388 11.39 -5.18 -20.85
CA PHE A 388 11.42 -6.57 -21.29
C PHE A 388 10.73 -6.68 -22.65
N ASP A 389 11.47 -7.13 -23.65
CA ASP A 389 10.98 -7.34 -25.00
C ASP A 389 10.42 -8.76 -25.14
N PHE A 390 9.14 -8.90 -25.47
CA PHE A 390 8.47 -10.20 -25.54
C PHE A 390 8.91 -11.06 -26.72
N ALA A 391 9.37 -10.46 -27.81
CA ALA A 391 9.82 -11.21 -28.98
C ALA A 391 11.21 -11.83 -28.77
N SER A 392 12.14 -11.04 -28.25
CA SER A 392 13.50 -11.50 -27.99
C SER A 392 13.68 -12.17 -26.62
N GLN A 393 12.72 -12.04 -25.70
CA GLN A 393 12.76 -12.51 -24.31
C GLN A 393 13.97 -11.95 -23.52
N ARG A 394 14.32 -10.69 -23.79
CA ARG A 394 15.49 -10.04 -23.20
C ARG A 394 15.10 -8.79 -22.42
N TRP A 395 15.83 -8.56 -21.35
CA TRP A 395 15.81 -7.32 -20.60
C TRP A 395 16.82 -6.34 -21.17
N ASP A 396 16.41 -5.08 -21.21
CA ASP A 396 17.26 -3.91 -21.42
C ASP A 396 17.04 -2.94 -20.26
N SER A 397 18.08 -2.21 -19.85
CA SER A 397 17.99 -1.27 -18.73
C SER A 397 18.83 -0.05 -18.99
N VAL A 398 18.24 1.11 -18.84
CA VAL A 398 18.89 2.40 -19.05
C VAL A 398 18.72 3.30 -17.81
N GLU A 399 19.73 4.12 -17.54
CA GLU A 399 19.60 5.19 -16.56
C GLU A 399 18.86 6.37 -17.16
N THR A 400 17.95 6.97 -16.37
CA THR A 400 17.22 8.16 -16.78
C THR A 400 17.78 9.41 -16.08
N PRO A 401 17.76 10.58 -16.72
CA PRO A 401 18.28 11.81 -16.13
C PRO A 401 17.40 12.37 -15.01
N PHE A 402 16.25 11.75 -14.74
CA PHE A 402 15.27 12.19 -13.74
C PHE A 402 14.71 10.97 -12.97
N VAL A 403 14.03 11.25 -11.87
CA VAL A 403 13.16 10.28 -11.19
C VAL A 403 11.75 10.45 -11.72
N ALA A 404 11.10 9.39 -12.23
CA ALA A 404 9.71 9.44 -12.66
C ALA A 404 8.77 9.01 -11.53
N HIS A 405 7.59 9.63 -11.50
CA HIS A 405 6.48 9.25 -10.62
C HIS A 405 5.36 8.55 -11.40
N HIS A 406 5.27 8.84 -12.69
CA HIS A 406 4.33 8.20 -13.61
C HIS A 406 5.07 7.84 -14.89
N THR A 407 4.78 6.67 -15.43
CA THR A 407 5.29 6.20 -16.71
C THR A 407 4.14 5.64 -17.53
N LEU A 408 4.05 6.07 -18.77
CA LEU A 408 3.11 5.55 -19.74
C LEU A 408 3.88 5.08 -20.97
N ALA A 409 3.55 3.90 -21.48
CA ALA A 409 4.02 3.41 -22.78
C ALA A 409 2.86 3.37 -23.77
N MET A 410 3.09 3.94 -24.95
CA MET A 410 2.17 3.84 -26.06
C MET A 410 2.46 2.60 -26.92
N PRO A 411 1.48 2.03 -27.63
CA PRO A 411 1.68 0.87 -28.47
C PRO A 411 2.75 1.05 -29.56
N ASP A 412 2.93 2.27 -30.05
CA ASP A 412 3.93 2.64 -31.06
C ASP A 412 5.36 2.78 -30.51
N GLY A 413 5.56 2.60 -29.21
CA GLY A 413 6.86 2.66 -28.54
C GLY A 413 7.21 4.02 -27.92
N HIS A 414 6.34 5.02 -28.02
CA HIS A 414 6.53 6.25 -27.29
C HIS A 414 6.36 6.03 -25.78
N LEU A 415 7.28 6.59 -25.00
CA LEU A 415 7.20 6.62 -23.54
C LEU A 415 6.99 8.06 -23.07
N PHE A 416 6.16 8.19 -22.04
CA PHE A 416 6.02 9.44 -21.31
C PHE A 416 6.39 9.20 -19.85
N ALA A 417 7.19 10.09 -19.29
CA ALA A 417 7.61 10.00 -17.89
C ALA A 417 7.49 11.37 -17.22
N MET A 418 7.03 11.36 -15.98
CA MET A 418 6.79 12.57 -15.20
C MET A 418 7.41 12.43 -13.81
N PRO A 419 8.30 13.35 -13.42
CA PRO A 419 8.81 13.44 -12.06
C PRO A 419 7.73 13.85 -11.04
N PRO A 420 7.96 13.61 -9.73
CA PRO A 420 6.92 13.79 -8.70
C PRO A 420 6.53 15.25 -8.43
N VAL A 421 7.47 16.18 -8.51
CA VAL A 421 7.25 17.60 -8.13
C VAL A 421 8.07 18.54 -9.01
N GLY A 422 7.49 19.68 -9.37
CA GLY A 422 8.16 20.73 -10.11
C GLY A 422 8.63 20.26 -11.48
N ALA A 423 7.76 19.57 -12.22
CA ALA A 423 8.22 18.55 -13.11
C ALA A 423 7.97 18.86 -14.57
N SER A 424 9.02 18.69 -15.33
CA SER A 424 8.91 18.57 -16.77
C SER A 424 8.33 17.21 -17.14
N MET A 425 7.39 17.19 -18.09
CA MET A 425 7.07 15.96 -18.80
C MET A 425 8.19 15.65 -19.77
N PHE A 426 8.61 14.40 -19.81
CA PHE A 426 9.61 13.90 -20.73
C PHE A 426 8.98 12.87 -21.67
N GLY A 427 9.39 12.90 -22.92
CA GLY A 427 9.03 11.92 -23.93
C GLY A 427 10.26 11.21 -24.48
N SER A 428 10.10 9.94 -24.82
CA SER A 428 11.09 9.12 -25.51
C SER A 428 10.41 8.40 -26.66
N SER A 429 11.09 8.26 -27.78
CA SER A 429 10.66 7.48 -28.95
C SER A 429 11.55 6.25 -29.21
N ASP A 430 12.49 5.96 -28.31
CA ASP A 430 13.47 4.90 -28.42
C ASP A 430 13.55 4.03 -27.15
N TRP A 431 12.40 3.83 -26.50
CA TRP A 431 12.25 3.03 -25.28
C TRP A 431 13.11 3.51 -24.11
N GLY A 432 13.32 4.82 -24.01
CA GLY A 432 14.00 5.44 -22.88
C GLY A 432 15.50 5.62 -23.02
N HIS A 433 16.09 5.29 -24.18
CA HIS A 433 17.52 5.55 -24.43
C HIS A 433 17.83 7.03 -24.58
N SER A 434 16.89 7.80 -25.14
CA SER A 434 16.96 9.25 -25.16
C SER A 434 15.66 9.89 -24.71
N TRP A 435 15.76 11.06 -24.11
CA TRP A 435 14.63 11.79 -23.55
C TRP A 435 14.65 13.24 -23.99
N GLN A 436 13.51 13.75 -24.40
CA GLN A 436 13.29 15.16 -24.66
C GLN A 436 12.26 15.74 -23.68
N LYS A 437 12.51 16.96 -23.26
CA LYS A 437 11.54 17.70 -22.46
C LYS A 437 10.39 18.15 -23.36
N LEU A 438 9.16 17.83 -22.94
CA LEU A 438 7.94 18.19 -23.67
C LEU A 438 7.27 19.43 -23.10
N ASP A 439 6.96 19.39 -21.79
CA ASP A 439 6.25 20.47 -21.11
C ASP A 439 6.67 20.55 -19.64
N TYR A 440 6.16 21.56 -18.92
CA TYR A 440 6.47 21.79 -17.52
C TYR A 440 5.19 22.05 -16.70
N PHE A 441 4.95 21.20 -15.72
CA PHE A 441 3.85 21.32 -14.75
C PHE A 441 4.39 21.31 -13.32
N THR A 442 3.72 22.00 -12.40
CA THR A 442 4.09 21.91 -10.98
C THR A 442 3.71 20.53 -10.42
N PHE A 443 2.54 20.04 -10.81
CA PHE A 443 2.06 18.68 -10.53
C PHE A 443 1.22 18.23 -11.73
N ALA A 444 1.21 16.94 -12.01
CA ALA A 444 0.29 16.37 -12.98
C ALA A 444 -0.05 14.91 -12.67
N SER A 445 -1.22 14.46 -13.11
CA SER A 445 -1.57 13.05 -13.16
C SER A 445 -0.84 12.33 -14.29
N ALA A 446 -0.85 11.01 -14.30
CA ALA A 446 -0.47 10.27 -15.50
C ALA A 446 -1.35 10.69 -16.68
N PRO A 447 -0.80 10.89 -17.89
CA PRO A 447 -1.58 11.16 -19.07
C PRO A 447 -2.41 9.94 -19.50
N ALA A 448 -3.58 10.19 -20.09
CA ALA A 448 -4.44 9.18 -20.68
C ALA A 448 -4.69 9.52 -22.14
N PHE A 449 -4.39 8.59 -23.06
CA PHE A 449 -4.51 8.82 -24.50
C PHE A 449 -5.71 8.09 -25.08
N ALA A 450 -6.51 8.81 -25.88
CA ALA A 450 -7.57 8.24 -26.70
C ALA A 450 -7.05 7.75 -28.05
N SER A 451 -5.96 8.33 -28.54
CA SER A 451 -5.23 7.95 -29.76
C SER A 451 -3.77 8.38 -29.63
N ASP A 452 -2.94 8.05 -30.60
CA ASP A 452 -1.51 8.44 -30.62
C ASP A 452 -1.29 9.95 -30.51
N THR A 453 -2.27 10.76 -30.90
CA THR A 453 -2.17 12.22 -30.91
C THR A 453 -3.03 12.89 -29.85
N THR A 454 -4.18 12.31 -29.50
CA THR A 454 -5.15 12.93 -28.58
C THR A 454 -5.03 12.33 -27.19
N GLY A 455 -4.66 13.17 -26.23
CA GLY A 455 -4.50 12.79 -24.84
C GLY A 455 -4.99 13.84 -23.85
N TYR A 456 -5.15 13.42 -22.60
CA TYR A 456 -5.64 14.24 -21.50
C TYR A 456 -4.79 14.01 -20.27
N LEU A 457 -4.58 15.05 -19.47
CA LEU A 457 -4.00 14.96 -18.15
C LEU A 457 -4.57 16.05 -17.25
N ALA A 458 -4.61 15.78 -15.97
CA ALA A 458 -4.90 16.81 -15.00
C ALA A 458 -3.59 17.37 -14.44
N ALA A 459 -3.42 18.69 -14.49
CA ALA A 459 -2.18 19.33 -14.09
C ALA A 459 -2.40 20.64 -13.33
N ARG A 460 -1.37 21.05 -12.61
CA ARG A 460 -1.19 22.43 -12.14
C ARG A 460 -0.15 23.09 -13.04
N PRO A 461 -0.53 24.05 -13.88
CA PRO A 461 0.43 24.83 -14.68
C PRO A 461 1.39 25.61 -13.78
N TYR A 462 2.60 25.85 -14.28
CA TYR A 462 3.61 26.62 -13.57
C TYR A 462 3.13 28.06 -13.27
N GLY A 463 3.37 28.52 -12.06
CA GLY A 463 2.99 29.88 -11.65
C GLY A 463 1.54 30.06 -11.17
N THR A 464 0.71 28.99 -11.24
CA THR A 464 -0.65 28.99 -10.69
C THR A 464 -0.66 28.20 -9.37
N THR A 465 -1.03 28.83 -8.26
CA THR A 465 -0.67 28.31 -6.95
C THR A 465 -1.48 27.13 -6.44
N GLU A 466 -2.73 26.92 -6.85
CA GLU A 466 -3.54 25.85 -6.22
C GLU A 466 -4.60 25.20 -7.11
N ILE A 467 -4.81 25.68 -8.32
CA ILE A 467 -5.94 25.24 -9.16
C ILE A 467 -5.49 24.11 -10.08
N TRP A 468 -6.13 22.96 -9.96
CA TRP A 468 -5.99 21.87 -10.90
C TRP A 468 -6.75 22.18 -12.18
N ARG A 469 -6.18 21.82 -13.32
CA ARG A 469 -6.76 22.06 -14.64
C ARG A 469 -6.76 20.77 -15.45
N MET A 470 -7.80 20.58 -16.26
CA MET A 470 -7.79 19.56 -17.29
C MET A 470 -7.07 20.12 -18.52
N MET A 471 -6.07 19.38 -18.96
CA MET A 471 -5.28 19.71 -20.14
C MET A 471 -5.55 18.67 -21.23
N LYS A 472 -5.57 19.11 -22.49
CA LYS A 472 -5.74 18.27 -23.67
C LYS A 472 -4.60 18.52 -24.66
N THR A 473 -4.07 17.45 -25.22
CA THR A 473 -3.19 17.48 -26.40
C THR A 473 -3.92 16.92 -27.61
N THR A 474 -3.53 17.38 -28.80
CA THR A 474 -3.98 16.84 -30.09
C THR A 474 -2.81 16.58 -31.05
N ASP A 475 -1.58 16.65 -30.53
CA ASP A 475 -0.33 16.55 -31.30
C ASP A 475 0.69 15.57 -30.67
N GLY A 476 0.20 14.61 -29.87
CA GLY A 476 1.06 13.60 -29.23
C GLY A 476 1.88 14.16 -28.08
N ALA A 477 1.29 14.98 -27.23
CA ALA A 477 1.89 15.62 -26.06
C ALA A 477 2.96 16.68 -26.35
N LYS A 478 3.08 17.16 -27.59
CA LYS A 478 4.00 18.26 -27.91
C LYS A 478 3.50 19.58 -27.33
N THR A 479 2.19 19.80 -27.36
CA THR A 479 1.53 20.96 -26.75
C THR A 479 0.31 20.51 -25.94
N TRP A 480 0.05 21.23 -24.83
CA TRP A 480 -1.09 21.00 -23.97
C TRP A 480 -1.95 22.25 -23.83
N ASN A 481 -3.24 22.12 -24.09
CA ASN A 481 -4.19 23.21 -24.04
C ASN A 481 -5.17 23.00 -22.89
N GLU A 482 -5.38 24.03 -22.10
CA GLU A 482 -6.35 24.03 -21.01
C GLU A 482 -7.78 23.82 -21.52
N GLN A 483 -8.54 22.96 -20.85
CA GLN A 483 -9.95 22.72 -21.12
C GLN A 483 -10.85 23.31 -20.04
N SER A 484 -10.52 23.09 -18.76
CA SER A 484 -11.31 23.57 -17.63
C SER A 484 -10.51 23.59 -16.33
N GLU A 485 -10.98 24.35 -15.36
CA GLU A 485 -10.58 24.22 -13.96
C GLU A 485 -11.27 23.03 -13.30
N LEU A 486 -10.56 22.36 -12.38
CA LEU A 486 -11.07 21.23 -11.62
C LEU A 486 -11.29 21.62 -10.16
N ALA A 487 -12.51 21.45 -9.67
CA ALA A 487 -12.88 21.69 -8.27
C ALA A 487 -12.44 20.56 -7.32
N PHE A 488 -11.68 19.57 -7.82
CA PHE A 488 -11.22 18.41 -7.07
C PHE A 488 -9.73 18.13 -7.38
N MET A 489 -9.06 17.42 -6.51
CA MET A 489 -7.69 16.97 -6.71
C MET A 489 -7.68 15.61 -7.43
N PRO A 490 -7.32 15.55 -8.71
CA PRO A 490 -7.35 14.31 -9.48
C PRO A 490 -6.12 13.44 -9.15
N ARG A 491 -6.35 12.14 -9.04
CA ARG A 491 -5.31 11.12 -8.94
C ARG A 491 -5.05 10.45 -10.27
N LYS A 492 -6.11 10.16 -11.03
CA LYS A 492 -6.04 9.46 -12.32
C LYS A 492 -7.14 9.94 -13.25
N VAL A 493 -6.81 10.02 -14.52
CA VAL A 493 -7.77 10.24 -15.61
C VAL A 493 -7.81 8.97 -16.46
N ILE A 494 -9.00 8.56 -16.84
CA ILE A 494 -9.26 7.45 -17.76
C ILE A 494 -10.06 8.03 -18.92
N VAL A 495 -9.67 7.73 -20.15
CA VAL A 495 -10.39 8.13 -21.35
C VAL A 495 -10.95 6.92 -22.06
N ASP A 496 -12.20 6.99 -22.48
CA ASP A 496 -12.78 6.03 -23.41
C ASP A 496 -12.40 6.44 -24.84
N PRO A 497 -11.59 5.64 -25.54
CA PRO A 497 -11.14 5.99 -26.90
C PRO A 497 -12.29 6.14 -27.91
N ALA A 498 -13.40 5.44 -27.69
CA ALA A 498 -14.53 5.43 -28.64
C ALA A 498 -15.42 6.66 -28.50
N SER A 499 -15.68 7.13 -27.29
CA SER A 499 -16.59 8.25 -27.01
C SER A 499 -15.88 9.53 -26.59
N HIS A 500 -14.58 9.50 -26.35
CA HIS A 500 -13.77 10.57 -25.73
C HIS A 500 -14.31 11.04 -24.37
N ALA A 501 -15.17 10.24 -23.73
CA ALA A 501 -15.63 10.52 -22.38
C ALA A 501 -14.48 10.29 -21.39
N LEU A 502 -14.37 11.18 -20.40
CA LEU A 502 -13.33 11.14 -19.38
C LEU A 502 -13.93 10.75 -18.03
N LEU A 503 -13.27 9.86 -17.33
CA LEU A 503 -13.53 9.55 -15.94
C LEU A 503 -12.31 9.96 -15.10
N ALA A 504 -12.49 10.90 -14.18
CA ALA A 504 -11.46 11.30 -13.24
C ALA A 504 -11.71 10.68 -11.87
N LEU A 505 -10.66 10.13 -11.27
CA LEU A 505 -10.65 9.61 -9.90
C LEU A 505 -9.92 10.63 -9.02
N SER A 506 -10.58 11.11 -7.95
CA SER A 506 -9.96 12.03 -6.99
C SER A 506 -9.09 11.29 -5.97
N VAL A 507 -8.21 12.01 -5.30
CA VAL A 507 -7.43 11.46 -4.16
C VAL A 507 -8.31 11.07 -2.96
N GLN A 508 -9.52 11.65 -2.85
CA GLN A 508 -10.50 11.30 -1.83
C GLN A 508 -11.36 10.09 -2.21
N GLY A 509 -11.18 9.52 -3.42
CA GLY A 509 -11.94 8.39 -3.92
C GLY A 509 -13.28 8.76 -4.55
N GLU A 510 -13.50 10.03 -4.82
CA GLU A 510 -14.66 10.49 -5.60
C GLU A 510 -14.41 10.27 -7.09
N THR A 511 -15.48 10.13 -7.85
CA THR A 511 -15.39 10.00 -9.30
C THR A 511 -16.15 11.11 -10.01
N PHE A 512 -15.58 11.62 -11.09
CA PHE A 512 -16.13 12.70 -11.91
C PHE A 512 -16.12 12.29 -13.36
N LEU A 513 -17.20 12.63 -14.07
CA LEU A 513 -17.39 12.32 -15.49
C LEU A 513 -17.40 13.63 -16.31
N SER A 514 -16.70 13.62 -17.41
CA SER A 514 -16.84 14.62 -18.49
C SER A 514 -17.26 13.92 -19.78
N GLY A 515 -18.26 14.47 -20.44
CA GLY A 515 -18.75 14.00 -21.74
C GLY A 515 -18.43 14.95 -22.90
N ASP A 516 -17.63 15.98 -22.64
CA ASP A 516 -17.37 17.11 -23.54
C ASP A 516 -15.88 17.48 -23.62
N ASP A 517 -15.02 16.46 -23.67
CA ASP A 517 -13.56 16.62 -23.78
C ASP A 517 -12.91 17.31 -22.56
N GLY A 518 -13.46 17.15 -21.39
CA GLY A 518 -12.90 17.73 -20.16
C GLY A 518 -13.27 19.20 -19.92
N LYS A 519 -14.25 19.75 -20.64
CA LYS A 519 -14.69 21.13 -20.50
C LYS A 519 -15.61 21.32 -19.30
N SER A 520 -16.42 20.31 -18.97
CA SER A 520 -17.27 20.32 -17.78
C SER A 520 -17.24 18.98 -17.07
N TRP A 521 -17.50 18.99 -15.76
CA TRP A 521 -17.40 17.82 -14.88
C TRP A 521 -18.62 17.68 -13.99
N GLN A 522 -19.11 16.47 -13.85
CA GLN A 522 -20.21 16.13 -12.92
C GLN A 522 -19.78 14.94 -12.03
N ALA A 523 -20.23 14.93 -10.78
CA ALA A 523 -20.02 13.80 -9.90
C ALA A 523 -20.67 12.53 -10.49
N ALA A 524 -19.98 11.40 -10.41
CA ALA A 524 -20.34 10.16 -11.08
C ALA A 524 -20.14 8.96 -10.14
N ASN A 525 -20.92 8.90 -9.08
CA ASN A 525 -20.87 7.84 -8.05
C ASN A 525 -21.63 6.58 -8.45
#